data_51de56f6a9c6a9a074b38d73666cfcfa
#
_entry.id   51de56f6a9c6a9a074b38d73666cfcfa
#
_cell.length_a   1.000
_cell.length_b   1.000
_cell.length_c   1.000
_cell.angle_alpha   90.00
_cell.angle_beta   90.00
_cell.angle_gamma   90.00
#
_symmetry.space_group_name_H-M   'P 1'
#
loop_
_entity.id
_entity.type
_entity.pdbx_description
1 polymer ?
#
loop_
_entity_poly.entity_id
_entity_poly.type
_entity_poly.pdbx_seq_one_letter_code
_entity_poly.pdbx_strand_id
1 'polypeptide(L)'
;FIGIALGPSSADIIANAVRTSDAFLKDHQGLFSKRVADGWVRDCHGDLHSRNIFLYARPILFDCIEFNDEFRQIDILDELAFFCMDLEAAGFEDLSRSFMTFYFAKDQAGFGKEEQMLFTYYKSYRANVRAKVNALRAIQAEGAVREQNLADVKKYLDLLDRYMHAL
;
A
#
# COMPACT_ATOMS: atom_id res chain seq x y z
N PHE A 1 14.86 -8.53 -13.02
CA PHE A 1 13.77 -9.45 -13.40
C PHE A 1 12.58 -8.69 -14.03
N ILE A 2 11.99 -7.71 -13.34
CA ILE A 2 10.77 -7.01 -13.80
C ILE A 2 10.97 -6.36 -15.17
N GLY A 3 12.06 -5.62 -15.37
CA GLY A 3 12.38 -4.99 -16.67
C GLY A 3 12.58 -6.00 -17.81
N ILE A 4 13.07 -7.21 -17.51
CA ILE A 4 13.21 -8.31 -18.49
C ILE A 4 11.84 -8.92 -18.81
N ALA A 5 11.01 -9.14 -17.79
CA ALA A 5 9.72 -9.83 -17.93
C ALA A 5 8.60 -8.93 -18.46
N LEU A 6 8.59 -7.62 -18.12
CA LEU A 6 7.52 -6.67 -18.43
C LEU A 6 7.98 -5.48 -19.31
N GLY A 7 9.25 -5.46 -19.69
CA GLY A 7 9.80 -4.44 -20.56
C GLY A 7 10.40 -3.22 -19.86
N PRO A 8 11.10 -2.34 -20.59
CA PRO A 8 11.86 -1.22 -20.04
C PRO A 8 10.98 -0.20 -19.31
N SER A 9 9.76 0.06 -19.75
CA SER A 9 8.85 1.01 -19.09
C SER A 9 8.57 0.64 -17.63
N SER A 10 8.49 -0.66 -17.31
CA SER A 10 8.32 -1.15 -15.95
C SER A 10 9.56 -0.91 -15.07
N ALA A 11 10.75 -0.96 -15.66
CA ALA A 11 11.99 -0.61 -14.97
C ALA A 11 12.07 0.90 -14.69
N ASP A 12 11.59 1.73 -15.63
CA ASP A 12 11.55 3.18 -15.47
C ASP A 12 10.59 3.62 -14.36
N ILE A 13 9.42 2.97 -14.25
CA ILE A 13 8.49 3.19 -13.12
C ILE A 13 9.20 2.94 -11.79
N ILE A 14 9.90 1.81 -11.65
CA ILE A 14 10.61 1.47 -10.42
C ILE A 14 11.72 2.49 -10.12
N ALA A 15 12.51 2.86 -11.14
CA ALA A 15 13.59 3.83 -10.98
C ALA A 15 13.04 5.21 -10.57
N ASN A 16 11.91 5.63 -11.14
CA ASN A 16 11.22 6.85 -10.75
C ASN A 16 10.70 6.76 -9.32
N ALA A 17 10.04 5.67 -8.96
CA ALA A 17 9.50 5.45 -7.62
C ALA A 17 10.60 5.51 -6.54
N VAL A 18 11.78 4.94 -6.78
CA VAL A 18 12.92 5.04 -5.87
C VAL A 18 13.33 6.50 -5.65
N ARG A 19 13.54 7.26 -6.75
CA ARG A 19 13.94 8.68 -6.65
C ARG A 19 12.91 9.53 -5.90
N THR A 20 11.62 9.35 -6.25
CA THR A 20 10.52 10.11 -5.63
C THR A 20 10.38 9.74 -4.15
N SER A 21 10.48 8.45 -3.82
CA SER A 21 10.42 7.98 -2.43
C SER A 21 11.57 8.52 -1.58
N ASP A 22 12.81 8.49 -2.10
CA ASP A 22 13.99 9.00 -1.39
C ASP A 22 13.87 10.52 -1.12
N ALA A 23 13.40 11.28 -2.12
CA ALA A 23 13.13 12.71 -1.97
C ALA A 23 12.02 12.94 -0.93
N PHE A 24 10.90 12.24 -1.04
CA PHE A 24 9.78 12.37 -0.13
C PHE A 24 10.16 12.09 1.33
N LEU A 25 10.86 11.00 1.59
CA LEU A 25 11.33 10.64 2.93
C LEU A 25 12.26 11.71 3.52
N LYS A 26 13.17 12.23 2.70
CA LYS A 26 14.09 13.30 3.13
C LYS A 26 13.35 14.59 3.47
N ASP A 27 12.43 15.00 2.60
CA ASP A 27 11.74 16.29 2.73
C ASP A 27 10.67 16.27 3.84
N HIS A 28 10.13 15.09 4.18
CA HIS A 28 9.06 14.92 5.17
C HIS A 28 9.49 14.17 6.45
N GLN A 29 10.79 14.06 6.72
CA GLN A 29 11.32 13.36 7.92
C GLN A 29 10.67 13.86 9.22
N GLY A 30 10.45 15.18 9.34
CA GLY A 30 9.79 15.77 10.51
C GLY A 30 8.34 15.32 10.69
N LEU A 31 7.61 15.09 9.59
CA LEU A 31 6.24 14.60 9.64
C LEU A 31 6.18 13.16 10.19
N PHE A 32 7.04 12.27 9.70
CA PHE A 32 7.14 10.90 10.24
C PHE A 32 7.48 10.91 11.73
N SER A 33 8.48 11.71 12.14
CA SER A 33 8.87 11.83 13.55
C SER A 33 7.75 12.35 14.43
N LYS A 34 6.98 13.34 13.93
CA LYS A 34 5.81 13.88 14.61
C LYS A 34 4.74 12.81 14.80
N ARG A 35 4.44 12.02 13.77
CA ARG A 35 3.44 10.94 13.86
C ARG A 35 3.81 9.88 14.88
N VAL A 36 5.09 9.53 14.99
CA VAL A 36 5.60 8.64 16.05
C VAL A 36 5.37 9.28 17.42
N ALA A 37 5.78 10.54 17.61
CA ALA A 37 5.65 11.27 18.87
C ALA A 37 4.18 11.45 19.31
N ASP A 38 3.27 11.71 18.36
CA ASP A 38 1.85 11.85 18.60
C ASP A 38 1.14 10.50 18.82
N GLY A 39 1.88 9.38 18.72
CA GLY A 39 1.39 8.04 18.99
C GLY A 39 0.49 7.47 17.89
N TRP A 40 0.67 7.86 16.62
CA TRP A 40 -0.04 7.29 15.48
C TRP A 40 0.52 5.93 15.04
N VAL A 41 1.72 5.56 15.48
CA VAL A 41 2.26 4.21 15.33
C VAL A 41 1.57 3.31 16.36
N ARG A 42 0.93 2.25 15.90
CA ARG A 42 0.11 1.34 16.71
C ARG A 42 0.44 -0.11 16.37
N ASP A 43 0.00 -1.00 17.24
CA ASP A 43 -0.07 -2.42 16.95
C ASP A 43 -1.26 -2.68 16.02
N CYS A 44 -0.96 -2.84 14.72
CA CYS A 44 -1.90 -3.00 13.64
C CYS A 44 -2.01 -4.46 13.19
N HIS A 45 -2.80 -4.74 12.15
CA HIS A 45 -2.85 -6.05 11.50
C HIS A 45 -1.58 -6.33 10.69
N GLY A 46 -1.02 -5.30 10.05
CA GLY A 46 0.21 -5.34 9.25
C GLY A 46 0.04 -5.84 7.81
N ASP A 47 -0.97 -6.67 7.56
CA ASP A 47 -1.29 -7.22 6.23
C ASP A 47 -2.80 -7.06 5.91
N LEU A 48 -3.38 -5.88 6.19
CA LEU A 48 -4.80 -5.63 6.00
C LEU A 48 -5.13 -5.42 4.52
N HIS A 49 -5.67 -6.46 3.89
CA HIS A 49 -6.21 -6.42 2.54
C HIS A 49 -7.50 -7.25 2.45
N SER A 50 -8.26 -7.12 1.35
CA SER A 50 -9.60 -7.71 1.20
C SER A 50 -9.65 -9.23 1.39
N ARG A 51 -8.57 -9.96 1.09
CA ARG A 51 -8.51 -11.41 1.26
C ARG A 51 -8.39 -11.86 2.72
N ASN A 52 -8.01 -10.95 3.63
CA ASN A 52 -7.90 -11.19 5.06
C ASN A 52 -9.13 -10.66 5.83
N ILE A 53 -10.26 -10.51 5.13
CA ILE A 53 -11.53 -10.05 5.69
C ILE A 53 -12.65 -10.99 5.30
N PHE A 54 -13.27 -11.63 6.29
CA PHE A 54 -14.54 -12.33 6.08
C PHE A 54 -15.72 -11.38 6.27
N LEU A 55 -16.59 -11.28 5.27
CA LEU A 55 -17.80 -10.46 5.31
C LEU A 55 -18.97 -11.29 5.86
N TYR A 56 -19.12 -11.30 7.18
CA TYR A 56 -20.31 -11.77 7.88
C TYR A 56 -21.17 -10.58 8.33
N ALA A 57 -22.20 -10.83 9.14
CA ALA A 57 -22.99 -9.77 9.77
C ALA A 57 -22.11 -8.76 10.55
N ARG A 58 -20.98 -9.22 11.08
CA ARG A 58 -19.85 -8.41 11.55
C ARG A 58 -18.61 -8.86 10.79
N PRO A 59 -17.88 -7.95 10.11
CA PRO A 59 -16.63 -8.30 9.44
C PRO A 59 -15.62 -8.87 10.45
N ILE A 60 -14.93 -9.93 10.03
CA ILE A 60 -13.87 -10.57 10.83
C ILE A 60 -12.56 -10.39 10.07
N LEU A 61 -11.60 -9.75 10.72
CA LEU A 61 -10.22 -9.66 10.25
C LEU A 61 -9.47 -10.89 10.76
N PHE A 62 -8.64 -11.50 9.91
CA PHE A 62 -7.84 -12.67 10.26
C PHE A 62 -6.49 -12.62 9.56
N ASP A 63 -5.57 -13.52 9.94
CA ASP A 63 -4.24 -13.63 9.37
C ASP A 63 -3.38 -12.38 9.56
N CYS A 64 -3.43 -11.79 10.76
CA CYS A 64 -2.51 -10.72 11.12
C CYS A 64 -1.06 -11.23 11.18
N ILE A 65 -0.10 -10.34 10.98
CA ILE A 65 1.31 -10.71 11.10
C ILE A 65 1.63 -11.05 12.56
N GLU A 66 2.05 -12.29 12.84
CA GLU A 66 2.39 -12.77 14.18
C GLU A 66 3.90 -13.03 14.35
N PHE A 67 4.63 -13.16 13.26
CA PHE A 67 6.03 -13.62 13.26
C PHE A 67 7.05 -12.48 13.44
N ASN A 68 6.63 -11.21 13.31
CA ASN A 68 7.50 -10.05 13.48
C ASN A 68 6.69 -8.81 13.89
N ASP A 69 6.90 -8.35 15.11
CA ASP A 69 6.20 -7.19 15.68
C ASP A 69 6.51 -5.88 14.92
N GLU A 70 7.71 -5.73 14.35
CA GLU A 70 8.08 -4.53 13.59
C GLU A 70 7.19 -4.30 12.36
N PHE A 71 6.62 -5.37 11.79
CA PHE A 71 5.70 -5.28 10.66
C PHE A 71 4.27 -4.91 11.07
N ARG A 72 3.97 -4.95 12.37
CA ARG A 72 2.68 -4.53 12.93
C ARG A 72 2.74 -3.18 13.62
N GLN A 73 3.89 -2.81 14.19
CA GLN A 73 4.09 -1.50 14.81
C GLN A 73 4.27 -0.43 13.73
N ILE A 74 3.18 -0.07 13.08
CA ILE A 74 3.14 0.81 11.91
C ILE A 74 2.18 1.98 12.13
N ASP A 75 2.35 3.02 11.32
CA ASP A 75 1.40 4.12 11.28
C ASP A 75 0.01 3.61 10.85
N ILE A 76 -1.03 4.04 11.56
CA ILE A 76 -2.42 3.70 11.20
C ILE A 76 -2.74 4.07 9.76
N LEU A 77 -2.18 5.18 9.23
CA LEU A 77 -2.38 5.54 7.82
C LEU A 77 -1.76 4.52 6.86
N ASP A 78 -0.66 3.88 7.20
CA ASP A 78 -0.07 2.81 6.39
C ASP A 78 -0.97 1.57 6.35
N GLU A 79 -1.56 1.20 7.49
CA GLU A 79 -2.55 0.13 7.57
C GLU A 79 -3.78 0.40 6.68
N LEU A 80 -4.38 1.60 6.83
CA LEU A 80 -5.53 2.02 6.04
C LEU A 80 -5.18 2.15 4.55
N ALA A 81 -3.97 2.64 4.24
CA ALA A 81 -3.46 2.76 2.88
C ALA A 81 -3.36 1.41 2.19
N PHE A 82 -2.96 0.37 2.90
CA PHE A 82 -2.89 -0.97 2.33
C PHE A 82 -4.28 -1.47 1.90
N PHE A 83 -5.27 -1.35 2.78
CA PHE A 83 -6.63 -1.77 2.47
C PHE A 83 -7.23 -0.96 1.30
N CYS A 84 -7.07 0.36 1.32
CA CYS A 84 -7.56 1.24 0.26
C CYS A 84 -6.88 0.97 -1.08
N MET A 85 -5.56 0.78 -1.09
CA MET A 85 -4.80 0.41 -2.29
C MET A 85 -5.28 -0.94 -2.86
N ASP A 86 -5.58 -1.93 -2.01
CA ASP A 86 -6.09 -3.23 -2.44
C ASP A 86 -7.50 -3.11 -3.06
N LEU A 87 -8.38 -2.28 -2.49
CA LEU A 87 -9.68 -1.94 -3.09
C LEU A 87 -9.52 -1.25 -4.45
N GLU A 88 -8.63 -0.27 -4.56
CA GLU A 88 -8.34 0.43 -5.81
C GLU A 88 -7.73 -0.51 -6.86
N ALA A 89 -6.87 -1.46 -6.44
CA ALA A 89 -6.35 -2.51 -7.31
C ALA A 89 -7.43 -3.45 -7.87
N ALA A 90 -8.55 -3.57 -7.18
CA ALA A 90 -9.71 -4.34 -7.59
C ALA A 90 -10.76 -3.50 -8.36
N GLY A 91 -10.52 -2.19 -8.58
CA GLY A 91 -11.43 -1.29 -9.30
C GLY A 91 -12.53 -0.70 -8.42
N PHE A 92 -12.37 -0.70 -7.10
CA PHE A 92 -13.35 -0.19 -6.14
C PHE A 92 -12.90 1.14 -5.50
N GLU A 93 -12.50 2.12 -6.32
CA GLU A 93 -12.04 3.44 -5.85
C GLU A 93 -13.11 4.18 -5.03
N ASP A 94 -14.40 4.05 -5.41
CA ASP A 94 -15.50 4.66 -4.67
C ASP A 94 -15.63 4.07 -3.26
N LEU A 95 -15.42 2.77 -3.12
CA LEU A 95 -15.44 2.09 -1.82
C LEU A 95 -14.25 2.52 -0.95
N SER A 96 -13.06 2.64 -1.54
CA SER A 96 -11.87 3.18 -0.88
C SER A 96 -12.14 4.59 -0.32
N ARG A 97 -12.71 5.49 -1.13
CA ARG A 97 -13.08 6.85 -0.71
C ARG A 97 -14.13 6.85 0.40
N SER A 98 -15.17 6.04 0.26
CA SER A 98 -16.25 5.93 1.24
C SER A 98 -15.74 5.41 2.58
N PHE A 99 -14.86 4.41 2.56
CA PHE A 99 -14.21 3.86 3.75
C PHE A 99 -13.42 4.94 4.49
N MET A 100 -12.57 5.69 3.81
CA MET A 100 -11.77 6.76 4.42
C MET A 100 -12.66 7.88 4.99
N THR A 101 -13.69 8.29 4.25
CA THR A 101 -14.67 9.28 4.72
C THR A 101 -15.34 8.82 6.00
N PHE A 102 -15.79 7.56 6.05
CA PHE A 102 -16.45 6.99 7.22
C PHE A 102 -15.49 6.83 8.42
N TYR A 103 -14.25 6.40 8.16
CA TYR A 103 -13.24 6.22 9.19
C TYR A 103 -12.94 7.55 9.90
N PHE A 104 -12.63 8.61 9.13
CA PHE A 104 -12.28 9.91 9.68
C PHE A 104 -13.49 10.73 10.16
N ALA A 105 -14.71 10.42 9.74
CA ALA A 105 -15.90 11.04 10.33
C ALA A 105 -16.06 10.72 11.83
N LYS A 106 -15.40 9.66 12.32
CA LYS A 106 -15.40 9.25 13.73
C LYS A 106 -14.18 9.74 14.50
N ASP A 107 -13.16 10.24 13.81
CA ASP A 107 -11.93 10.72 14.42
C ASP A 107 -11.93 12.25 14.49
N GLN A 108 -11.75 12.80 15.70
CA GLN A 108 -11.68 14.25 15.91
C GLN A 108 -10.39 14.87 15.37
N ALA A 109 -9.35 14.07 15.08
CA ALA A 109 -8.07 14.56 14.57
C ALA A 109 -8.15 15.04 13.11
N GLY A 110 -9.15 14.58 12.34
CA GLY A 110 -9.36 14.97 10.95
C GLY A 110 -8.39 14.31 9.98
N PHE A 111 -8.63 14.57 8.68
CA PHE A 111 -7.81 14.08 7.57
C PHE A 111 -7.38 15.27 6.72
N GLY A 112 -6.34 15.97 7.17
CA GLY A 112 -5.81 17.17 6.57
C GLY A 112 -4.93 16.90 5.34
N LYS A 113 -4.30 17.96 4.82
CA LYS A 113 -3.45 17.85 3.63
C LYS A 113 -2.20 16.97 3.86
N GLU A 114 -1.60 17.08 5.05
CA GLU A 114 -0.42 16.30 5.41
C GLU A 114 -0.76 14.82 5.50
N GLU A 115 -1.90 14.48 6.12
CA GLU A 115 -2.38 13.11 6.21
C GLU A 115 -2.74 12.53 4.82
N GLN A 116 -3.36 13.32 3.95
CA GLN A 116 -3.69 12.91 2.58
C GLN A 116 -2.43 12.61 1.75
N MET A 117 -1.41 13.48 1.87
CA MET A 117 -0.13 13.31 1.20
C MET A 117 0.58 12.05 1.72
N LEU A 118 0.67 11.88 3.04
CA LEU A 118 1.30 10.72 3.67
C LEU A 118 0.54 9.43 3.34
N PHE A 119 -0.79 9.46 3.34
CA PHE A 119 -1.63 8.34 2.93
C PHE A 119 -1.36 7.91 1.47
N THR A 120 -1.20 8.88 0.56
CA THR A 120 -0.84 8.61 -0.84
C THR A 120 0.55 7.98 -0.93
N TYR A 121 1.51 8.47 -0.14
CA TYR A 121 2.83 7.87 -0.04
C TYR A 121 2.76 6.42 0.45
N TYR A 122 2.00 6.13 1.51
CA TYR A 122 1.82 4.77 2.01
C TYR A 122 1.12 3.86 0.99
N LYS A 123 0.12 4.35 0.24
CA LYS A 123 -0.46 3.56 -0.87
C LYS A 123 0.59 3.18 -1.90
N SER A 124 1.49 4.09 -2.26
CA SER A 124 2.59 3.81 -3.18
C SER A 124 3.55 2.75 -2.64
N TYR A 125 3.91 2.86 -1.35
CA TYR A 125 4.74 1.87 -0.67
C TYR A 125 4.08 0.47 -0.70
N ARG A 126 2.80 0.37 -0.35
CA ARG A 126 2.07 -0.91 -0.35
C ARG A 126 1.90 -1.48 -1.75
N ALA A 127 1.68 -0.65 -2.78
CA ALA A 127 1.66 -1.08 -4.17
C ALA A 127 3.02 -1.67 -4.60
N ASN A 128 4.13 -1.03 -4.21
CA ASN A 128 5.48 -1.55 -4.45
C ASN A 128 5.71 -2.91 -3.75
N VAL A 129 5.28 -3.06 -2.49
CA VAL A 129 5.36 -4.35 -1.76
C VAL A 129 4.58 -5.44 -2.51
N ARG A 130 3.35 -5.15 -2.95
CA ARG A 130 2.54 -6.12 -3.71
C ARG A 130 3.15 -6.47 -5.07
N ALA A 131 3.69 -5.49 -5.79
CA ALA A 131 4.41 -5.73 -7.04
C ALA A 131 5.63 -6.65 -6.81
N LYS A 132 6.42 -6.39 -5.76
CA LYS A 132 7.58 -7.21 -5.39
C LYS A 132 7.18 -8.65 -5.04
N VAL A 133 6.15 -8.84 -4.21
CA VAL A 133 5.69 -10.19 -3.81
C VAL A 133 5.20 -10.98 -5.02
N ASN A 134 4.41 -10.38 -5.91
CA ASN A 134 3.95 -11.06 -7.12
C ASN A 134 5.11 -11.33 -8.10
N ALA A 135 6.11 -10.45 -8.18
CA ALA A 135 7.31 -10.70 -8.98
C ALA A 135 8.11 -11.91 -8.47
N LEU A 136 8.26 -12.05 -7.16
CA LEU A 136 8.92 -13.21 -6.55
C LEU A 136 8.13 -14.51 -6.83
N ARG A 137 6.80 -14.46 -6.74
CA ARG A 137 5.94 -15.60 -7.09
C ARG A 137 6.05 -15.95 -8.58
N ALA A 138 6.12 -14.97 -9.47
CA ALA A 138 6.29 -15.18 -10.90
C ALA A 138 7.63 -15.85 -11.26
N ILE A 139 8.70 -15.62 -10.47
CA ILE A 139 9.99 -16.29 -10.66
C ILE A 139 9.88 -17.78 -10.37
N GLN A 140 9.05 -18.17 -9.42
CA GLN A 140 8.91 -19.55 -8.95
C GLN A 140 7.78 -20.31 -9.66
N ALA A 141 6.97 -19.64 -10.47
CA ALA A 141 5.82 -20.20 -11.16
C ALA A 141 6.07 -20.39 -12.66
N GLU A 142 5.29 -21.27 -13.28
CA GLU A 142 5.29 -21.54 -14.71
C GLU A 142 3.88 -21.43 -15.29
N GLY A 143 3.78 -21.38 -16.63
CA GLY A 143 2.51 -21.37 -17.36
C GLY A 143 1.55 -20.27 -16.92
N ALA A 144 0.27 -20.58 -16.84
CA ALA A 144 -0.80 -19.62 -16.52
C ALA A 144 -0.63 -18.95 -15.14
N VAL A 145 -0.05 -19.65 -14.15
CA VAL A 145 0.21 -19.08 -12.82
C VAL A 145 1.25 -17.96 -12.89
N ARG A 146 2.30 -18.18 -13.68
CA ARG A 146 3.31 -17.13 -13.93
C ARG A 146 2.72 -15.92 -14.64
N GLU A 147 1.92 -16.15 -15.68
CA GLU A 147 1.26 -15.09 -16.44
C GLU A 147 0.35 -14.25 -15.55
N GLN A 148 -0.45 -14.90 -14.69
CA GLN A 148 -1.29 -14.20 -13.72
C GLN A 148 -0.48 -13.35 -12.74
N ASN A 149 0.62 -13.90 -12.20
CA ASN A 149 1.48 -13.14 -11.30
C ASN A 149 2.13 -11.94 -12.01
N LEU A 150 2.53 -12.06 -13.27
CA LEU A 150 3.07 -10.95 -14.05
C LEU A 150 2.00 -9.88 -14.36
N ALA A 151 0.76 -10.29 -14.62
CA ALA A 151 -0.37 -9.35 -14.77
C ALA A 151 -0.61 -8.57 -13.47
N ASP A 152 -0.55 -9.25 -12.31
CA ASP A 152 -0.66 -8.61 -11.01
C ASP A 152 0.52 -7.66 -10.74
N VAL A 153 1.76 -8.02 -11.10
CA VAL A 153 2.91 -7.10 -11.02
C VAL A 153 2.63 -5.83 -11.79
N LYS A 154 2.19 -5.96 -13.07
CA LYS A 154 1.89 -4.79 -13.90
C LYS A 154 0.82 -3.90 -13.25
N LYS A 155 -0.27 -4.48 -12.81
CA LYS A 155 -1.36 -3.76 -12.12
C LYS A 155 -0.85 -2.92 -10.93
N TYR A 156 -0.02 -3.52 -10.08
CA TYR A 156 0.52 -2.80 -8.91
C TYR A 156 1.60 -1.77 -9.29
N LEU A 157 2.35 -1.97 -10.38
CA LEU A 157 3.26 -0.96 -10.91
C LEU A 157 2.49 0.24 -11.50
N ASP A 158 1.38 0.01 -12.19
CA ASP A 158 0.52 1.07 -12.71
C ASP A 158 -0.08 1.92 -11.56
N LEU A 159 -0.45 1.26 -10.43
CA LEU A 159 -0.87 1.95 -9.21
C LEU A 159 0.26 2.74 -8.56
N LEU A 160 1.43 2.14 -8.42
CA LEU A 160 2.63 2.79 -7.89
C LEU A 160 2.94 4.07 -8.67
N ASP A 161 2.98 3.99 -9.98
CA ASP A 161 3.25 5.13 -10.85
C ASP A 161 2.21 6.24 -10.67
N ARG A 162 0.92 5.88 -10.64
CA ARG A 162 -0.17 6.83 -10.40
C ARG A 162 -0.04 7.56 -9.06
N TYR A 163 0.31 6.85 -7.99
CA TYR A 163 0.48 7.47 -6.67
C TYR A 163 1.73 8.34 -6.58
N MET A 164 2.83 7.92 -7.22
CA MET A 164 4.06 8.71 -7.27
C MET A 164 3.90 10.03 -8.04
N HIS A 165 3.04 10.06 -9.05
CA HIS A 165 2.70 11.29 -9.77
C HIS A 165 1.75 12.22 -8.99
N ALA A 166 1.12 11.73 -7.94
CA ALA A 166 0.21 12.51 -7.09
C ALA A 166 0.89 13.09 -5.82
N LEU A 167 2.17 12.78 -5.62
CA LEU A 167 3.02 13.34 -4.55
C LEU A 167 3.71 14.60 -5.00
#